data_e6e6ddeb34437865fd4dd9f64d483809
#
_entry.id   e6e6ddeb34437865fd4dd9f64d483809
#
_cell.length_a   1.000
_cell.length_b   1.000
_cell.length_c   1.000
_cell.angle_alpha   90.00
_cell.angle_beta   90.00
_cell.angle_gamma   90.00
#
_symmetry.space_group_name_H-M   'P 1'
#
loop_
_entity.id
_entity.type
_entity.pdbx_description
1 polymer ?
#
loop_
_entity_poly.entity_id
_entity_poly.type
_entity_poly.pdbx_seq_one_letter_code
_entity_poly.pdbx_strand_id
1 'polypeptide(L)'
;MYYAGKKYTGGLNVKHAKKPVFFIVFGLILVFAASVVFGFSTQYGDIKTVRIKGVEDIRLGIDIQGGVDVTFIPADGAEATDEQLDAALEVVKLRLASLNINDSEVYEDTENDRIIVRFPWQAGEKDFDPEAAVKELGETAMLSFRVGTDTNEDGSPAGDIVLQGTDIKKAEPLRQAEADGTYSYVVSLELTDTAAETFSAVTSTMAGTGESISIWMDNNMISAPTVNEAITDGKAVISGSFTADSAKSLADKINSGALPFKLETSSFKTI
;
A
#
# COMPACT_ATOMS: atom_id res chain seq x y z
N MET A 1 -78.01 -0.49 -43.34
CA MET A 1 -77.00 0.49 -42.93
C MET A 1 -75.68 -0.23 -42.72
N TYR A 2 -74.85 -0.33 -43.78
CA TYR A 2 -73.58 -1.12 -43.76
C TYR A 2 -72.42 -0.19 -43.46
N TYR A 3 -71.68 -0.43 -42.39
CA TYR A 3 -70.38 0.22 -42.08
C TYR A 3 -69.29 -0.56 -42.78
N ALA A 4 -68.68 0.04 -43.80
CA ALA A 4 -67.49 -0.51 -44.44
C ALA A 4 -66.22 -0.22 -43.57
N GLY A 5 -65.63 -1.25 -43.04
CA GLY A 5 -64.33 -1.18 -42.29
C GLY A 5 -63.17 -0.90 -43.23
N LYS A 6 -62.50 0.23 -43.04
CA LYS A 6 -61.30 0.62 -43.77
C LYS A 6 -60.12 -0.12 -43.18
N LYS A 7 -59.58 -1.16 -43.87
CA LYS A 7 -58.28 -1.83 -43.51
C LYS A 7 -57.14 -0.89 -43.83
N TYR A 8 -56.48 -0.39 -42.80
CA TYR A 8 -55.17 0.26 -42.94
C TYR A 8 -54.10 -0.81 -43.08
N THR A 9 -53.68 -1.13 -44.30
CA THR A 9 -52.46 -1.88 -44.61
C THR A 9 -51.31 -0.88 -44.72
N GLY A 10 -50.76 -0.45 -43.57
CA GLY A 10 -49.52 0.30 -43.53
C GLY A 10 -48.33 -0.66 -43.70
N GLY A 11 -48.00 -1.00 -44.94
CA GLY A 11 -46.77 -1.70 -45.25
C GLY A 11 -45.57 -0.82 -44.92
N LEU A 12 -44.77 -1.20 -43.94
CA LEU A 12 -43.47 -0.60 -43.70
C LEU A 12 -42.62 -0.77 -44.97
N ASN A 13 -42.39 0.32 -45.68
CA ASN A 13 -41.57 0.35 -46.89
C ASN A 13 -40.09 0.26 -46.46
N VAL A 14 -39.60 -0.97 -46.17
CA VAL A 14 -38.24 -1.22 -45.80
C VAL A 14 -37.35 -1.02 -47.03
N LYS A 15 -36.71 0.14 -47.14
CA LYS A 15 -35.71 0.39 -48.19
C LYS A 15 -34.52 -0.52 -47.93
N HIS A 16 -34.35 -1.52 -48.77
CA HIS A 16 -33.16 -2.39 -48.71
C HIS A 16 -31.90 -1.54 -48.96
N ALA A 17 -30.94 -1.60 -48.02
CA ALA A 17 -29.62 -0.97 -48.17
C ALA A 17 -28.91 -1.56 -49.41
N LYS A 18 -28.25 -0.71 -50.19
CA LYS A 18 -27.46 -1.17 -51.33
C LYS A 18 -26.37 -2.09 -50.85
N LYS A 19 -26.09 -3.21 -51.53
CA LYS A 19 -25.06 -4.19 -51.16
C LYS A 19 -23.72 -3.60 -50.69
N PRO A 20 -23.13 -2.56 -51.35
CA PRO A 20 -21.88 -1.96 -50.90
C PRO A 20 -22.03 -1.25 -49.56
N VAL A 21 -23.17 -0.61 -49.27
CA VAL A 21 -23.42 0.07 -47.98
C VAL A 21 -23.46 -0.94 -46.84
N PHE A 22 -24.03 -2.13 -47.07
CA PHE A 22 -24.02 -3.21 -46.08
C PHE A 22 -22.62 -3.63 -45.72
N PHE A 23 -21.73 -3.88 -46.70
CA PHE A 23 -20.37 -4.28 -46.43
C PHE A 23 -19.52 -3.21 -45.75
N ILE A 24 -19.75 -1.93 -46.05
CA ILE A 24 -19.07 -0.80 -45.40
C ILE A 24 -19.50 -0.74 -43.92
N VAL A 25 -20.81 -0.80 -43.64
CA VAL A 25 -21.31 -0.77 -42.24
C VAL A 25 -20.81 -1.99 -41.45
N PHE A 26 -20.86 -3.17 -42.09
CA PHE A 26 -20.35 -4.40 -41.47
C PHE A 26 -18.85 -4.31 -41.16
N GLY A 27 -18.05 -3.77 -42.09
CA GLY A 27 -16.62 -3.53 -41.88
C GLY A 27 -16.37 -2.54 -40.72
N LEU A 28 -17.13 -1.46 -40.63
CA LEU A 28 -17.00 -0.51 -39.50
C LEU A 28 -17.39 -1.15 -38.16
N ILE A 29 -18.40 -2.00 -38.12
CA ILE A 29 -18.76 -2.75 -36.90
C ILE A 29 -17.64 -3.70 -36.52
N LEU A 30 -17.01 -4.40 -37.47
CA LEU A 30 -15.88 -5.29 -37.16
C LEU A 30 -14.65 -4.53 -36.64
N VAL A 31 -14.33 -3.37 -37.23
CA VAL A 31 -13.23 -2.51 -36.75
C VAL A 31 -13.54 -2.00 -35.34
N PHE A 32 -14.77 -1.58 -35.09
CA PHE A 32 -15.18 -1.14 -33.76
C PHE A 32 -15.13 -2.29 -32.74
N ALA A 33 -15.64 -3.46 -33.09
CA ALA A 33 -15.58 -4.65 -32.25
C ALA A 33 -14.12 -5.06 -31.94
N ALA A 34 -13.25 -5.03 -32.96
CA ALA A 34 -11.83 -5.30 -32.78
C ALA A 34 -11.17 -4.26 -31.85
N SER A 35 -11.50 -2.99 -31.97
CA SER A 35 -10.96 -1.94 -31.09
C SER A 35 -11.40 -2.08 -29.64
N VAL A 36 -12.59 -2.62 -29.38
CA VAL A 36 -13.08 -2.92 -28.02
C VAL A 36 -12.37 -4.16 -27.44
N VAL A 37 -12.13 -5.17 -28.28
CA VAL A 37 -11.46 -6.42 -27.81
C VAL A 37 -9.97 -6.20 -27.57
N PHE A 38 -9.26 -5.59 -28.52
CA PHE A 38 -7.80 -5.45 -28.45
C PHE A 38 -7.33 -4.13 -27.79
N GLY A 39 -8.25 -3.21 -27.54
CA GLY A 39 -7.90 -1.87 -27.11
C GLY A 39 -7.15 -1.07 -28.17
N PHE A 40 -6.84 0.17 -27.86
CA PHE A 40 -5.99 1.03 -28.68
C PHE A 40 -5.03 1.80 -27.79
N SER A 41 -3.74 1.51 -27.88
CA SER A 41 -2.69 2.22 -27.16
C SER A 41 -1.67 2.76 -28.14
N THR A 42 -1.13 3.93 -27.84
CA THR A 42 0.00 4.52 -28.57
C THR A 42 1.21 4.58 -27.64
N GLN A 43 2.35 4.11 -28.10
CA GLN A 43 3.60 4.17 -27.36
C GLN A 43 4.56 5.15 -28.05
N TYR A 44 5.10 6.07 -27.25
CA TYR A 44 6.13 7.00 -27.72
C TYR A 44 7.30 6.95 -26.72
N GLY A 45 8.40 6.30 -27.13
CA GLY A 45 9.49 5.96 -26.21
C GLY A 45 9.02 5.02 -25.11
N ASP A 46 9.31 5.36 -23.87
CA ASP A 46 8.89 4.58 -22.68
C ASP A 46 7.47 4.90 -22.19
N ILE A 47 6.79 5.87 -22.81
CA ILE A 47 5.45 6.29 -22.40
C ILE A 47 4.39 5.59 -23.26
N LYS A 48 3.63 4.69 -22.63
CA LYS A 48 2.45 4.02 -23.23
C LYS A 48 1.18 4.78 -22.84
N THR A 49 0.49 5.36 -23.82
CA THR A 49 -0.81 6.02 -23.60
C THR A 49 -1.93 5.11 -24.11
N VAL A 50 -2.74 4.58 -23.19
CA VAL A 50 -3.93 3.79 -23.52
C VAL A 50 -5.09 4.74 -23.85
N ARG A 51 -5.58 4.68 -25.08
CA ARG A 51 -6.72 5.53 -25.55
C ARG A 51 -8.05 4.82 -25.43
N ILE A 52 -8.07 3.52 -25.69
CA ILE A 52 -9.24 2.65 -25.54
C ILE A 52 -8.75 1.42 -24.81
N LYS A 53 -9.33 1.13 -23.65
CA LYS A 53 -9.03 -0.09 -22.89
C LYS A 53 -9.60 -1.30 -23.64
N GLY A 54 -8.78 -2.32 -23.84
CA GLY A 54 -9.21 -3.62 -24.38
C GLY A 54 -9.83 -4.51 -23.30
N VAL A 55 -10.28 -5.69 -23.71
CA VAL A 55 -10.83 -6.69 -22.76
C VAL A 55 -9.78 -7.10 -21.71
N GLU A 56 -8.50 -7.12 -22.09
CA GLU A 56 -7.38 -7.42 -21.16
C GLU A 56 -7.14 -6.32 -20.13
N ASP A 57 -7.58 -5.08 -20.40
CA ASP A 57 -7.47 -3.95 -19.49
C ASP A 57 -8.71 -3.80 -18.58
N ILE A 58 -9.72 -4.67 -18.75
CA ILE A 58 -10.92 -4.68 -17.89
C ILE A 58 -10.53 -5.36 -16.57
N ARG A 59 -10.59 -4.59 -15.50
CA ARG A 59 -10.39 -5.12 -14.15
C ARG A 59 -11.65 -5.88 -13.75
N LEU A 60 -11.50 -7.18 -13.60
CA LEU A 60 -12.55 -8.06 -13.11
C LEU A 60 -12.45 -8.09 -11.59
N GLY A 61 -13.60 -8.09 -10.91
CA GLY A 61 -13.64 -8.21 -9.46
C GLY A 61 -13.10 -9.55 -8.94
N ILE A 62 -12.87 -9.64 -7.65
CA ILE A 62 -12.33 -10.83 -6.97
C ILE A 62 -13.13 -12.10 -7.25
N ASP A 63 -14.43 -11.98 -7.49
CA ASP A 63 -15.32 -13.11 -7.81
C ASP A 63 -15.00 -13.80 -9.14
N ILE A 64 -14.26 -13.13 -10.04
CA ILE A 64 -13.95 -13.63 -11.39
C ILE A 64 -12.45 -13.92 -11.54
N GLN A 65 -11.59 -13.06 -11.02
CA GLN A 65 -10.13 -13.22 -11.10
C GLN A 65 -9.55 -14.02 -9.93
N GLY A 66 -10.34 -14.17 -8.87
CA GLY A 66 -9.86 -14.62 -7.58
C GLY A 66 -9.25 -13.47 -6.79
N GLY A 67 -9.03 -13.68 -5.51
CA GLY A 67 -8.47 -12.65 -4.63
C GLY A 67 -8.49 -13.07 -3.18
N VAL A 68 -8.28 -12.09 -2.33
CA VAL A 68 -8.29 -12.21 -0.88
C VAL A 68 -9.47 -11.45 -0.31
N ASP A 69 -10.20 -12.10 0.59
CA ASP A 69 -11.18 -11.50 1.49
C ASP A 69 -10.72 -11.77 2.92
N VAL A 70 -10.28 -10.72 3.60
CA VAL A 70 -9.79 -10.80 4.98
C VAL A 70 -10.56 -9.85 5.88
N THR A 71 -10.86 -10.33 7.09
CA THR A 71 -11.47 -9.52 8.16
C THR A 71 -10.48 -9.44 9.31
N PHE A 72 -10.15 -8.21 9.68
CA PHE A 72 -9.34 -7.90 10.85
C PHE A 72 -10.22 -7.43 12.01
N ILE A 73 -9.84 -7.83 13.22
CA ILE A 73 -10.43 -7.37 14.48
C ILE A 73 -9.30 -6.88 15.39
N PRO A 74 -9.58 -6.02 16.40
CA PRO A 74 -8.63 -5.72 17.45
C PRO A 74 -8.16 -6.99 18.16
N ALA A 75 -6.84 -7.10 18.37
CA ALA A 75 -6.25 -8.25 19.05
C ALA A 75 -6.69 -8.30 20.52
N ASP A 76 -6.62 -9.51 21.11
CA ASP A 76 -6.87 -9.76 22.53
C ASP A 76 -8.27 -9.36 23.00
N GLY A 77 -9.25 -9.23 22.09
CA GLY A 77 -10.62 -8.85 22.40
C GLY A 77 -10.75 -7.39 22.88
N ALA A 78 -9.82 -6.53 22.51
CA ALA A 78 -9.90 -5.10 22.80
C ALA A 78 -11.08 -4.46 22.05
N GLU A 79 -11.76 -3.50 22.67
CA GLU A 79 -12.73 -2.64 21.99
C GLU A 79 -11.97 -1.46 21.36
N ALA A 80 -12.27 -1.15 20.11
CA ALA A 80 -11.72 0.01 19.41
C ALA A 80 -12.75 1.13 19.33
N THR A 81 -12.32 2.38 19.45
CA THR A 81 -13.21 3.52 19.16
C THR A 81 -13.34 3.71 17.66
N ASP A 82 -14.40 4.39 17.23
CA ASP A 82 -14.61 4.72 15.80
C ASP A 82 -13.41 5.48 15.23
N GLU A 83 -12.82 6.43 15.97
CA GLU A 83 -11.65 7.18 15.55
C GLU A 83 -10.39 6.30 15.41
N GLN A 84 -10.28 5.26 16.24
CA GLN A 84 -9.18 4.31 16.15
C GLN A 84 -9.36 3.37 14.96
N LEU A 85 -10.59 2.94 14.67
CA LEU A 85 -10.90 2.14 13.46
C LEU A 85 -10.63 2.94 12.19
N ASP A 86 -11.07 4.20 12.11
CA ASP A 86 -10.78 5.11 11.01
C ASP A 86 -9.27 5.26 10.79
N ALA A 87 -8.49 5.50 11.86
CA ALA A 87 -7.04 5.61 11.78
C ALA A 87 -6.40 4.29 11.28
N ALA A 88 -6.85 3.14 11.79
CA ALA A 88 -6.36 1.84 11.36
C ALA A 88 -6.70 1.57 9.88
N LEU A 89 -7.90 1.93 9.44
CA LEU A 89 -8.35 1.80 8.06
C LEU A 89 -7.45 2.61 7.10
N GLU A 90 -7.09 3.85 7.46
CA GLU A 90 -6.19 4.67 6.64
C GLU A 90 -4.78 4.06 6.56
N VAL A 91 -4.24 3.54 7.67
CA VAL A 91 -2.94 2.85 7.67
C VAL A 91 -2.98 1.60 6.78
N VAL A 92 -4.05 0.80 6.86
CA VAL A 92 -4.24 -0.39 6.01
C VAL A 92 -4.29 -0.02 4.52
N LYS A 93 -5.01 1.06 4.16
CA LYS A 93 -5.03 1.58 2.78
C LYS A 93 -3.64 2.00 2.28
N LEU A 94 -2.87 2.72 3.12
CA LEU A 94 -1.51 3.12 2.77
C LEU A 94 -0.59 1.90 2.56
N ARG A 95 -0.72 0.87 3.39
CA ARG A 95 0.05 -0.37 3.25
C ARG A 95 -0.32 -1.15 1.99
N LEU A 96 -1.61 -1.24 1.66
CA LEU A 96 -2.04 -1.83 0.38
C LEU A 96 -1.44 -1.10 -0.81
N ALA A 97 -1.43 0.23 -0.77
CA ALA A 97 -0.80 1.04 -1.81
C ALA A 97 0.72 0.80 -1.91
N SER A 98 1.43 0.67 -0.77
CA SER A 98 2.88 0.37 -0.76
C SER A 98 3.21 -1.03 -1.27
N LEU A 99 2.31 -2.00 -1.04
CA LEU A 99 2.36 -3.34 -1.64
C LEU A 99 1.93 -3.37 -3.11
N ASN A 100 1.67 -2.19 -3.72
CA ASN A 100 1.17 -2.04 -5.09
C ASN A 100 -0.20 -2.69 -5.35
N ILE A 101 -0.99 -2.92 -4.30
CA ILE A 101 -2.35 -3.44 -4.34
C ILE A 101 -3.32 -2.26 -4.45
N ASN A 102 -3.54 -1.77 -5.69
CA ASN A 102 -4.30 -0.53 -5.91
C ASN A 102 -5.81 -0.74 -6.12
N ASP A 103 -6.24 -1.98 -6.36
CA ASP A 103 -7.64 -2.33 -6.64
C ASP A 103 -8.31 -3.00 -5.43
N SER A 104 -8.02 -2.49 -4.24
CA SER A 104 -8.55 -3.01 -2.99
C SER A 104 -9.81 -2.26 -2.55
N GLU A 105 -10.72 -3.00 -1.93
CA GLU A 105 -11.85 -2.47 -1.19
C GLU A 105 -11.55 -2.60 0.31
N VAL A 106 -11.53 -1.48 1.02
CA VAL A 106 -11.29 -1.44 2.46
C VAL A 106 -12.39 -0.65 3.13
N TYR A 107 -13.10 -1.27 4.04
CA TYR A 107 -14.17 -0.63 4.80
C TYR A 107 -14.18 -1.13 6.24
N GLU A 108 -14.65 -0.28 7.13
CA GLU A 108 -14.86 -0.58 8.53
C GLU A 108 -16.31 -1.01 8.79
N ASP A 109 -16.47 -1.81 9.81
CA ASP A 109 -17.76 -2.18 10.39
C ASP A 109 -17.69 -1.85 11.89
N THR A 110 -18.09 -0.63 12.20
CA THR A 110 -18.02 -0.07 13.57
C THR A 110 -18.96 -0.76 14.55
N GLU A 111 -20.03 -1.42 14.07
CA GLU A 111 -20.93 -2.18 14.95
C GLU A 111 -20.26 -3.44 15.51
N ASN A 112 -19.24 -3.96 14.81
CA ASN A 112 -18.55 -5.19 15.17
C ASN A 112 -17.04 -5.01 15.36
N ASP A 113 -16.55 -3.80 15.48
CA ASP A 113 -15.13 -3.43 15.67
C ASP A 113 -14.20 -4.16 14.70
N ARG A 114 -14.47 -4.07 13.37
CA ARG A 114 -13.69 -4.81 12.39
C ARG A 114 -13.41 -4.01 11.11
N ILE A 115 -12.30 -4.36 10.49
CA ILE A 115 -11.89 -3.83 9.18
C ILE A 115 -11.94 -4.99 8.19
N ILE A 116 -12.63 -4.79 7.08
CA ILE A 116 -12.77 -5.77 6.00
C ILE A 116 -11.98 -5.28 4.81
N VAL A 117 -11.10 -6.15 4.31
CA VAL A 117 -10.20 -5.87 3.19
C VAL A 117 -10.41 -6.91 2.11
N ARG A 118 -10.64 -6.44 0.90
CA ARG A 118 -10.76 -7.27 -0.29
C ARG A 118 -9.84 -6.76 -1.37
N PHE A 119 -9.07 -7.63 -1.97
CA PHE A 119 -8.23 -7.28 -3.09
C PHE A 119 -8.07 -8.45 -4.07
N PRO A 120 -8.05 -8.17 -5.39
CA PRO A 120 -7.88 -9.19 -6.41
C PRO A 120 -6.43 -9.69 -6.44
N TRP A 121 -6.22 -10.89 -7.01
CA TRP A 121 -4.89 -11.35 -7.39
C TRP A 121 -4.25 -10.35 -8.35
N GLN A 122 -2.96 -10.08 -8.16
CA GLN A 122 -2.23 -9.30 -9.15
C GLN A 122 -1.99 -10.15 -10.40
N ALA A 123 -2.57 -9.71 -11.53
CA ALA A 123 -2.42 -10.42 -12.80
C ALA A 123 -0.94 -10.42 -13.22
N GLY A 124 -0.33 -11.61 -13.26
CA GLY A 124 1.04 -11.81 -13.73
C GLY A 124 2.09 -12.07 -12.65
N GLU A 125 1.80 -11.89 -11.37
CA GLU A 125 2.69 -12.25 -10.27
C GLU A 125 2.51 -13.71 -9.86
N LYS A 126 3.47 -14.55 -10.28
CA LYS A 126 3.51 -15.97 -9.90
C LYS A 126 3.96 -16.21 -8.45
N ASP A 127 4.56 -15.18 -7.83
CA ASP A 127 5.21 -15.24 -6.52
C ASP A 127 4.50 -14.39 -5.45
N PHE A 128 3.27 -13.92 -5.72
CA PHE A 128 2.50 -13.18 -4.72
C PHE A 128 2.02 -14.12 -3.61
N ASP A 129 2.45 -13.83 -2.37
CA ASP A 129 2.04 -14.55 -1.16
C ASP A 129 0.95 -13.77 -0.42
N PRO A 130 -0.33 -14.19 -0.52
CA PRO A 130 -1.43 -13.50 0.13
C PRO A 130 -1.38 -13.58 1.66
N GLU A 131 -0.84 -14.67 2.23
CA GLU A 131 -0.74 -14.82 3.68
C GLU A 131 0.31 -13.85 4.23
N ALA A 132 1.45 -13.71 3.56
CA ALA A 132 2.47 -12.73 3.90
C ALA A 132 1.93 -11.30 3.80
N ALA A 133 1.21 -10.96 2.73
CA ALA A 133 0.58 -9.66 2.55
C ALA A 133 -0.44 -9.35 3.67
N VAL A 134 -1.32 -10.28 3.99
CA VAL A 134 -2.31 -10.11 5.09
C VAL A 134 -1.61 -9.95 6.44
N LYS A 135 -0.56 -10.72 6.71
CA LYS A 135 0.24 -10.57 7.93
C LYS A 135 0.85 -9.17 8.02
N GLU A 136 1.44 -8.68 6.93
CA GLU A 136 2.05 -7.34 6.87
C GLU A 136 1.03 -6.22 7.09
N LEU A 137 -0.19 -6.37 6.59
CA LEU A 137 -1.28 -5.43 6.82
C LEU A 137 -1.65 -5.32 8.30
N GLY A 138 -1.60 -6.41 9.06
CA GLY A 138 -1.97 -6.48 10.48
C GLY A 138 -0.85 -6.14 11.47
N GLU A 139 0.40 -6.00 11.01
CA GLU A 139 1.53 -5.63 11.89
C GLU A 139 1.37 -4.23 12.47
N THR A 140 1.67 -4.03 13.75
CA THR A 140 1.56 -2.72 14.42
C THR A 140 2.53 -1.71 13.82
N ALA A 141 3.74 -2.15 13.50
CA ALA A 141 4.83 -1.37 12.90
C ALA A 141 5.14 -0.08 13.68
N MET A 142 5.14 -0.18 15.01
CA MET A 142 5.43 0.95 15.90
C MET A 142 6.93 1.21 15.97
N LEU A 143 7.38 2.25 15.28
CA LEU A 143 8.78 2.70 15.32
C LEU A 143 9.04 3.49 16.60
N SER A 144 10.12 3.16 17.32
CA SER A 144 10.61 3.96 18.43
C SER A 144 12.13 4.00 18.46
N PHE A 145 12.66 5.16 18.86
CA PHE A 145 14.08 5.39 19.14
C PHE A 145 14.23 5.54 20.65
N ARG A 146 15.14 4.78 21.24
CA ARG A 146 15.30 4.72 22.69
C ARG A 146 16.76 4.86 23.11
N VAL A 147 16.98 5.46 24.28
CA VAL A 147 18.30 5.53 24.88
C VAL A 147 18.73 4.15 25.36
N GLY A 148 19.94 3.74 24.99
CA GLY A 148 20.47 2.42 25.37
C GLY A 148 19.94 1.27 24.53
N THR A 149 20.22 0.04 24.94
CA THR A 149 19.85 -1.20 24.24
C THR A 149 19.16 -2.21 25.14
N ASP A 150 18.77 -1.79 26.35
CA ASP A 150 18.21 -2.68 27.35
C ASP A 150 16.78 -3.12 26.96
N THR A 151 16.42 -4.30 27.45
CA THR A 151 15.07 -4.87 27.31
C THR A 151 14.49 -5.18 28.67
N ASN A 152 13.18 -5.11 28.78
CA ASN A 152 12.43 -5.60 29.91
C ASN A 152 12.43 -7.14 29.97
N GLU A 153 11.93 -7.72 31.06
CA GLU A 153 11.89 -9.18 31.25
C GLU A 153 11.04 -9.90 30.20
N ASP A 154 10.05 -9.21 29.60
CA ASP A 154 9.18 -9.73 28.53
C ASP A 154 9.78 -9.55 27.12
N GLY A 155 11.00 -9.03 27.01
CA GLY A 155 11.70 -8.76 25.75
C GLY A 155 11.28 -7.45 25.05
N SER A 156 10.37 -6.68 25.63
CA SER A 156 10.02 -5.36 25.11
C SER A 156 11.16 -4.37 25.32
N PRO A 157 11.28 -3.33 24.47
CA PRO A 157 12.35 -2.35 24.59
C PRO A 157 12.21 -1.53 25.89
N ALA A 158 13.31 -1.45 26.62
CA ALA A 158 13.47 -0.55 27.78
C ALA A 158 14.11 0.78 27.32
N GLY A 159 14.34 1.68 28.27
CA GLY A 159 14.94 2.99 28.04
C GLY A 159 13.93 4.05 27.60
N ASP A 160 14.36 5.31 27.77
CA ASP A 160 13.51 6.46 27.45
C ASP A 160 13.30 6.60 25.94
N ILE A 161 12.05 6.87 25.55
CA ILE A 161 11.72 7.14 24.15
C ILE A 161 12.22 8.53 23.77
N VAL A 162 13.04 8.59 22.73
CA VAL A 162 13.58 9.83 22.16
C VAL A 162 12.70 10.30 21.00
N LEU A 163 12.34 9.38 20.09
CA LEU A 163 11.49 9.62 18.93
C LEU A 163 10.53 8.45 18.73
N GLN A 164 9.42 8.75 18.07
CA GLN A 164 8.43 7.77 17.63
C GLN A 164 8.18 7.89 16.12
N GLY A 165 7.41 6.97 15.56
CA GLY A 165 7.06 6.99 14.13
C GLY A 165 6.37 8.29 13.70
N THR A 166 5.56 8.91 14.56
CA THR A 166 4.88 10.20 14.33
C THR A 166 5.84 11.40 14.22
N ASP A 167 7.07 11.24 14.67
CA ASP A 167 8.13 12.26 14.61
C ASP A 167 8.87 12.24 13.26
N ILE A 168 8.59 11.23 12.43
CA ILE A 168 9.18 11.08 11.11
C ILE A 168 8.26 11.71 10.06
N LYS A 169 8.79 12.68 9.32
CA LYS A 169 8.12 13.32 8.21
C LYS A 169 8.19 12.49 6.93
N LYS A 170 9.34 11.81 6.72
CA LYS A 170 9.60 11.01 5.54
C LYS A 170 10.68 9.96 5.79
N ALA A 171 10.50 8.78 5.22
CA ALA A 171 11.50 7.72 5.18
C ALA A 171 11.76 7.30 3.73
N GLU A 172 13.04 7.13 3.35
CA GLU A 172 13.43 6.72 1.99
C GLU A 172 14.57 5.70 2.05
N PRO A 173 14.52 4.63 1.23
CA PRO A 173 15.64 3.74 1.07
C PRO A 173 16.77 4.46 0.32
N LEU A 174 17.99 4.37 0.82
CA LEU A 174 19.16 5.01 0.23
C LEU A 174 20.28 3.98 0.06
N ARG A 175 20.96 4.03 -1.09
CA ARG A 175 22.20 3.29 -1.33
C ARG A 175 23.38 4.16 -0.93
N GLN A 176 24.15 3.70 0.05
CA GLN A 176 25.32 4.40 0.57
C GLN A 176 26.60 3.71 0.11
N ALA A 177 27.57 4.51 -0.34
CA ALA A 177 28.91 4.01 -0.67
C ALA A 177 29.74 3.90 0.61
N GLU A 178 30.38 2.77 0.82
CA GLU A 178 31.29 2.51 1.93
C GLU A 178 32.72 2.88 1.57
N ALA A 179 33.57 3.09 2.59
CA ALA A 179 34.97 3.50 2.40
C ALA A 179 35.83 2.44 1.68
N ASP A 180 35.41 1.18 1.68
CA ASP A 180 36.06 0.07 1.00
C ASP A 180 35.63 -0.09 -0.48
N GLY A 181 34.76 0.80 -0.98
CA GLY A 181 34.21 0.77 -2.32
C GLY A 181 33.00 -0.15 -2.50
N THR A 182 32.52 -0.79 -1.43
CA THR A 182 31.25 -1.54 -1.44
C THR A 182 30.06 -0.60 -1.27
N TYR A 183 28.85 -1.15 -1.30
CA TYR A 183 27.62 -0.40 -1.07
C TYR A 183 26.78 -1.11 0.00
N SER A 184 26.21 -0.31 0.88
CA SER A 184 25.17 -0.73 1.81
C SER A 184 23.83 -0.07 1.48
N TYR A 185 22.74 -0.65 1.95
CA TYR A 185 21.44 -0.03 1.93
C TYR A 185 21.08 0.44 3.33
N VAL A 186 20.52 1.65 3.40
CA VAL A 186 20.12 2.30 4.66
C VAL A 186 18.74 2.92 4.47
N VAL A 187 18.07 3.27 5.56
CA VAL A 187 16.83 4.07 5.49
C VAL A 187 17.15 5.47 6.02
N SER A 188 17.04 6.47 5.14
CA SER A 188 17.16 7.88 5.47
C SER A 188 15.85 8.40 6.01
N LEU A 189 15.88 9.11 7.12
CA LEU A 189 14.74 9.71 7.78
C LEU A 189 14.87 11.23 7.77
N GLU A 190 13.76 11.89 7.45
CA GLU A 190 13.56 13.32 7.67
C GLU A 190 12.64 13.49 8.88
N LEU A 191 13.10 14.20 9.90
CA LEU A 191 12.34 14.44 11.13
C LEU A 191 11.41 15.64 10.97
N THR A 192 10.34 15.68 11.77
CA THR A 192 9.57 16.90 11.96
C THR A 192 10.43 17.96 12.66
N ASP A 193 10.08 19.24 12.53
CA ASP A 193 10.87 20.32 13.11
C ASP A 193 11.02 20.18 14.63
N THR A 194 9.95 19.84 15.34
CA THR A 194 9.97 19.61 16.78
C THR A 194 10.81 18.40 17.16
N ALA A 195 10.71 17.32 16.38
CA ALA A 195 11.51 16.11 16.60
C ALA A 195 13.01 16.36 16.34
N ALA A 196 13.34 17.16 15.33
CA ALA A 196 14.72 17.56 15.04
C ALA A 196 15.36 18.33 16.20
N GLU A 197 14.63 19.26 16.84
CA GLU A 197 15.08 19.98 18.03
C GLU A 197 15.32 19.03 19.21
N THR A 198 14.35 18.14 19.48
CA THR A 198 14.48 17.12 20.55
C THR A 198 15.64 16.18 20.31
N PHE A 199 15.79 15.67 19.08
CA PHE A 199 16.84 14.75 18.71
C PHE A 199 18.23 15.40 18.78
N SER A 200 18.32 16.65 18.34
CA SER A 200 19.54 17.46 18.45
C SER A 200 19.95 17.65 19.90
N ALA A 201 19.02 17.97 20.81
CA ALA A 201 19.30 18.13 22.22
C ALA A 201 19.81 16.81 22.85
N VAL A 202 19.12 15.69 22.61
CA VAL A 202 19.50 14.37 23.14
C VAL A 202 20.85 13.93 22.59
N THR A 203 21.03 13.97 21.27
CA THR A 203 22.31 13.54 20.65
C THR A 203 23.48 14.41 21.03
N SER A 204 23.26 15.72 21.32
CA SER A 204 24.32 16.60 21.84
C SER A 204 24.79 16.19 23.24
N THR A 205 23.91 15.66 24.09
CA THR A 205 24.31 15.20 25.42
C THR A 205 25.02 13.83 25.40
N MET A 206 24.65 13.00 24.39
CA MET A 206 25.20 11.65 24.22
C MET A 206 26.48 11.61 23.38
N ALA A 207 26.76 12.66 22.59
CA ALA A 207 27.91 12.68 21.69
C ALA A 207 29.23 12.43 22.39
N GLY A 208 29.99 11.40 21.95
CA GLY A 208 31.27 11.03 22.48
C GLY A 208 31.26 10.31 23.86
N THR A 209 30.08 10.01 24.43
CA THR A 209 29.95 9.25 25.66
C THR A 209 30.07 7.74 25.45
N GLY A 210 29.90 7.28 24.23
CA GLY A 210 29.81 5.86 23.87
C GLY A 210 28.41 5.27 24.02
N GLU A 211 27.42 6.09 24.38
CA GLU A 211 26.04 5.66 24.47
C GLU A 211 25.39 5.48 23.07
N SER A 212 24.40 4.61 23.00
CA SER A 212 23.70 4.26 21.77
C SER A 212 22.24 4.69 21.84
N ILE A 213 21.68 4.98 20.69
CA ILE A 213 20.24 5.09 20.49
C ILE A 213 19.81 3.84 19.74
N SER A 214 18.99 2.99 20.38
CA SER A 214 18.42 1.80 19.76
C SER A 214 17.16 2.17 18.99
N ILE A 215 16.99 1.54 17.83
CA ILE A 215 15.86 1.75 16.91
C ILE A 215 15.07 0.45 16.88
N TRP A 216 13.81 0.54 17.20
CA TRP A 216 12.92 -0.60 17.36
C TRP A 216 11.72 -0.48 16.44
N MET A 217 11.30 -1.60 15.88
CA MET A 217 10.00 -1.79 15.25
C MET A 217 9.23 -2.81 16.09
N ASP A 218 8.19 -2.36 16.78
CA ASP A 218 7.51 -3.14 17.83
C ASP A 218 8.54 -3.61 18.89
N ASN A 219 8.66 -4.90 19.09
CA ASN A 219 9.63 -5.51 20.02
C ASN A 219 10.94 -5.99 19.34
N ASN A 220 11.13 -5.68 18.05
CA ASN A 220 12.31 -6.08 17.31
C ASN A 220 13.31 -4.92 17.20
N MET A 221 14.51 -5.10 17.75
CA MET A 221 15.60 -4.14 17.55
C MET A 221 16.11 -4.22 16.12
N ILE A 222 15.99 -3.11 15.37
CA ILE A 222 16.50 -2.99 13.99
C ILE A 222 17.98 -2.64 14.00
N SER A 223 18.37 -1.68 14.84
CA SER A 223 19.72 -1.12 14.89
C SER A 223 19.94 -0.42 16.22
N ALA A 224 21.20 -0.29 16.62
CA ALA A 224 21.60 0.43 17.84
C ALA A 224 22.92 1.19 17.61
N PRO A 225 22.93 2.23 16.77
CA PRO A 225 24.15 3.00 16.52
C PRO A 225 24.60 3.77 17.76
N THR A 226 25.93 3.82 17.95
CA THR A 226 26.54 4.72 18.95
C THR A 226 26.45 6.16 18.47
N VAL A 227 26.14 7.08 19.38
CA VAL A 227 26.06 8.51 19.08
C VAL A 227 27.47 9.13 19.14
N ASN A 228 28.09 9.27 17.97
CA ASN A 228 29.42 9.87 17.87
C ASN A 228 29.42 11.39 17.86
N GLU A 229 28.42 11.98 17.21
CA GLU A 229 28.27 13.42 17.03
C GLU A 229 26.81 13.84 17.22
N ALA A 230 26.60 15.11 17.54
CA ALA A 230 25.26 15.70 17.61
C ALA A 230 24.62 15.75 16.22
N ILE A 231 23.36 15.33 16.11
CA ILE A 231 22.59 15.35 14.87
C ILE A 231 21.68 16.61 14.92
N THR A 232 22.04 17.64 14.14
CA THR A 232 21.40 18.96 14.21
C THR A 232 20.66 19.36 12.92
N ASP A 233 20.77 18.54 11.88
CA ASP A 233 20.20 18.83 10.54
C ASP A 233 18.79 18.24 10.34
N GLY A 234 18.20 17.63 11.36
CA GLY A 234 16.90 16.99 11.30
C GLY A 234 16.85 15.72 10.42
N LYS A 235 18.02 15.14 10.14
CA LYS A 235 18.13 13.90 9.37
C LYS A 235 18.75 12.81 10.22
N ALA A 236 18.19 11.61 10.12
CA ALA A 236 18.74 10.42 10.75
C ALA A 236 18.87 9.29 9.73
N VAL A 237 19.70 8.30 10.01
CA VAL A 237 19.89 7.15 9.13
C VAL A 237 19.77 5.88 9.95
N ILE A 238 18.89 4.98 9.52
CA ILE A 238 18.85 3.62 10.06
C ILE A 238 19.81 2.76 9.25
N SER A 239 20.88 2.35 9.85
CA SER A 239 21.87 1.43 9.26
C SER A 239 21.66 0.01 9.78
N GLY A 240 21.98 -0.98 8.96
CA GLY A 240 21.83 -2.39 9.29
C GLY A 240 22.19 -3.27 8.10
N SER A 241 21.98 -4.58 8.25
CA SER A 241 22.18 -5.53 7.14
C SER A 241 20.98 -5.54 6.18
N PHE A 242 20.73 -4.40 5.52
CA PHE A 242 19.59 -4.28 4.60
C PHE A 242 19.98 -4.68 3.17
N THR A 243 19.02 -5.31 2.48
CA THR A 243 18.95 -5.38 1.02
C THR A 243 18.17 -4.17 0.49
N ALA A 244 18.17 -3.95 -0.82
CA ALA A 244 17.35 -2.90 -1.44
C ALA A 244 15.86 -3.06 -1.07
N ASP A 245 15.36 -4.30 -1.12
CA ASP A 245 13.95 -4.60 -0.86
C ASP A 245 13.60 -4.45 0.63
N SER A 246 14.46 -4.92 1.55
CA SER A 246 14.19 -4.78 2.98
C SER A 246 14.28 -3.32 3.46
N ALA A 247 15.19 -2.51 2.90
CA ALA A 247 15.25 -1.08 3.17
C ALA A 247 14.00 -0.36 2.66
N LYS A 248 13.51 -0.74 1.46
CA LYS A 248 12.28 -0.21 0.90
C LYS A 248 11.07 -0.59 1.78
N SER A 249 10.93 -1.86 2.13
CA SER A 249 9.82 -2.33 2.99
C SER A 249 9.80 -1.59 4.33
N LEU A 250 10.97 -1.40 4.96
CA LEU A 250 11.06 -0.64 6.21
C LEU A 250 10.64 0.83 6.02
N ALA A 251 11.10 1.49 4.96
CA ALA A 251 10.73 2.86 4.65
C ALA A 251 9.22 3.00 4.41
N ASP A 252 8.61 2.06 3.66
CA ASP A 252 7.18 2.03 3.39
C ASP A 252 6.36 1.84 4.68
N LYS A 253 6.79 0.93 5.59
CA LYS A 253 6.17 0.75 6.91
C LYS A 253 6.22 2.02 7.76
N ILE A 254 7.36 2.70 7.78
CA ILE A 254 7.52 3.96 8.52
C ILE A 254 6.58 5.05 7.93
N ASN A 255 6.54 5.20 6.62
CA ASN A 255 5.72 6.20 5.96
C ASN A 255 4.20 5.92 6.09
N SER A 256 3.79 4.65 6.13
CA SER A 256 2.39 4.28 6.35
C SER A 256 1.94 4.50 7.79
N GLY A 257 2.88 4.61 8.72
CA GLY A 257 2.59 4.82 10.14
C GLY A 257 2.25 3.53 10.88
N ALA A 258 2.14 3.66 12.20
CA ALA A 258 1.75 2.59 13.09
C ALA A 258 0.23 2.46 13.17
N LEU A 259 -0.24 1.22 13.32
CA LEU A 259 -1.61 0.96 13.69
C LEU A 259 -1.87 1.42 15.15
N PRO A 260 -3.04 1.97 15.45
CA PRO A 260 -3.38 2.41 16.80
C PRO A 260 -3.53 1.25 17.80
N PHE A 261 -3.73 0.04 17.28
CA PHE A 261 -3.80 -1.23 18.02
C PHE A 261 -3.38 -2.38 17.10
N LYS A 262 -3.03 -3.51 17.69
CA LYS A 262 -2.70 -4.72 16.95
C LYS A 262 -3.95 -5.30 16.31
N LEU A 263 -3.87 -5.66 15.03
CA LEU A 263 -4.93 -6.35 14.31
C LEU A 263 -4.68 -7.86 14.30
N GLU A 264 -5.75 -8.62 14.49
CA GLU A 264 -5.78 -10.07 14.32
C GLU A 264 -6.72 -10.44 13.19
N THR A 265 -6.36 -11.48 12.44
CA THR A 265 -7.19 -12.01 11.36
C THR A 265 -8.31 -12.88 11.94
N SER A 266 -9.54 -12.40 11.84
CA SER A 266 -10.73 -13.15 12.24
C SER A 266 -11.21 -14.09 11.15
N SER A 267 -11.08 -13.70 9.87
CA SER A 267 -11.44 -14.50 8.71
C SER A 267 -10.46 -14.23 7.58
N PHE A 268 -10.02 -15.28 6.92
CA PHE A 268 -9.18 -15.20 5.73
C PHE A 268 -9.70 -16.19 4.70
N LYS A 269 -9.98 -15.71 3.49
CA LYS A 269 -10.46 -16.51 2.36
C LYS A 269 -9.72 -16.11 1.10
N THR A 270 -9.28 -17.11 0.37
CA THR A 270 -8.83 -16.97 -1.02
C THR A 270 -9.96 -17.45 -1.92
N ILE A 271 -10.31 -16.66 -2.91
CA ILE A 271 -11.41 -16.92 -3.84
C ILE A 271 -10.83 -17.27 -5.20
#